data_525cadd881b4ee3f7ae494df71c808a8
#
_entry.id   525cadd881b4ee3f7ae494df71c808a8
#
_cell.length_a   1.000
_cell.length_b   1.000
_cell.length_c   1.000
_cell.angle_alpha   90.00
_cell.angle_beta   90.00
_cell.angle_gamma   90.00
#
_symmetry.space_group_name_H-M   'P 1'
#
loop_
_entity.id
_entity.type
_entity.pdbx_description
1 polymer ?
#
loop_
_entity_poly.entity_id
_entity_poly.type
_entity_poly.pdbx_seq_one_letter_code
_entity_poly.pdbx_strand_id
1 'polypeptide(L)'
;SSAASDVYKRQVYTMPATGGEPLRITYTATNSRDDLGDRMGPNNIVMTWTPDGQRIVYRNRISDGFSGKLFTVDKEGGLSEVIPLPEGGFCSYSPDGKQLAYNRVMREFRTWKYYKGGMADDIWVYNPGNKTVENVTNNVAQDIFPMWIGDEIFFLSDRDRIMNIFAYNTKTKQTVKVTNFTEYDV
;
A
#
# COMPACT_ATOMS: atom_id res chain seq x y z
N SER A 1 -30.55 17.18 2.42
CA SER A 1 -30.21 16.30 1.27
C SER A 1 -28.70 15.98 1.14
N SER A 2 -27.85 16.48 2.02
CA SER A 2 -26.39 16.20 1.97
C SER A 2 -25.99 14.87 2.64
N ALA A 3 -26.82 14.31 3.49
CA ALA A 3 -26.51 13.07 4.20
C ALA A 3 -26.47 11.82 3.28
N ALA A 4 -27.19 11.81 2.16
CA ALA A 4 -27.22 10.67 1.26
C ALA A 4 -25.96 10.51 0.41
N SER A 5 -25.18 11.59 0.18
CA SER A 5 -23.95 11.52 -0.59
C SER A 5 -22.76 10.95 0.19
N ASP A 6 -22.77 11.03 1.51
CA ASP A 6 -21.68 10.53 2.35
C ASP A 6 -21.76 9.01 2.59
N VAL A 7 -22.93 8.39 2.44
CA VAL A 7 -23.13 6.95 2.63
C VAL A 7 -22.34 6.12 1.59
N TYR A 8 -22.06 6.70 0.43
CA TYR A 8 -21.35 6.02 -0.67
C TYR A 8 -19.85 6.38 -0.77
N LYS A 9 -19.35 7.23 0.12
CA LYS A 9 -17.94 7.65 0.12
C LYS A 9 -17.25 7.12 1.37
N ARG A 10 -16.41 6.11 1.18
CA ARG A 10 -15.61 5.58 2.28
C ARG A 10 -14.52 6.56 2.66
N GLN A 11 -14.54 6.96 3.92
CA GLN A 11 -13.55 7.86 4.50
C GLN A 11 -12.72 7.12 5.54
N VAL A 12 -11.56 7.67 5.88
CA VAL A 12 -10.72 7.14 6.95
C VAL A 12 -11.20 7.70 8.28
N TYR A 13 -11.25 6.84 9.28
CA TYR A 13 -11.61 7.17 10.66
C TYR A 13 -10.53 6.68 11.61
N THR A 14 -10.35 7.37 12.71
CA THR A 14 -9.56 6.93 13.87
C THR A 14 -10.48 6.69 15.05
N MET A 15 -10.09 5.78 15.92
CA MET A 15 -10.81 5.49 17.17
C MET A 15 -9.79 5.01 18.22
N PRO A 16 -9.94 5.37 19.50
CA PRO A 16 -9.13 4.80 20.57
C PRO A 16 -9.28 3.27 20.63
N ALA A 17 -8.19 2.55 20.88
CA ALA A 17 -8.23 1.08 21.04
C ALA A 17 -9.13 0.61 22.18
N THR A 18 -9.41 1.48 23.15
CA THR A 18 -10.33 1.25 24.26
C THR A 18 -11.80 1.46 23.91
N GLY A 19 -12.09 1.80 22.66
CA GLY A 19 -13.44 2.14 22.18
C GLY A 19 -13.75 3.63 22.28
N GLY A 20 -14.94 4.01 21.82
CA GLY A 20 -15.41 5.38 21.78
C GLY A 20 -16.01 5.73 20.41
N GLU A 21 -16.30 7.00 20.19
CA GLU A 21 -16.81 7.46 18.89
C GLU A 21 -15.69 7.57 17.86
N PRO A 22 -15.88 7.02 16.63
CA PRO A 22 -14.93 7.18 15.56
C PRO A 22 -14.82 8.63 15.10
N LEU A 23 -13.60 9.15 15.03
CA LEU A 23 -13.30 10.47 14.47
C LEU A 23 -13.04 10.33 12.96
N ARG A 24 -13.83 10.99 12.12
CA ARG A 24 -13.56 11.09 10.69
C ARG A 24 -12.39 12.03 10.43
N ILE A 25 -11.35 11.53 9.75
CA ILE A 25 -10.12 12.29 9.50
C ILE A 25 -9.90 12.66 8.04
N THR A 26 -10.66 12.09 7.10
CA THR A 26 -10.60 12.47 5.67
C THR A 26 -11.93 12.98 5.16
N TYR A 27 -11.87 13.93 4.21
CA TYR A 27 -13.03 14.55 3.55
C TYR A 27 -12.80 14.59 2.04
N THR A 28 -12.13 13.57 1.49
CA THR A 28 -11.76 13.52 0.09
C THR A 28 -12.98 13.32 -0.80
N ALA A 29 -13.06 14.09 -1.87
CA ALA A 29 -13.98 13.82 -2.96
C ALA A 29 -13.52 12.57 -3.72
N THR A 30 -14.45 11.89 -4.39
CA THR A 30 -14.14 10.80 -5.29
C THR A 30 -14.64 11.13 -6.68
N ASN A 31 -13.79 11.00 -7.69
CA ASN A 31 -14.14 11.25 -9.07
C ASN A 31 -14.82 10.05 -9.74
N SER A 32 -14.92 8.92 -9.06
CA SER A 32 -15.48 7.69 -9.57
C SER A 32 -16.28 6.96 -8.50
N ARG A 33 -16.89 5.85 -8.87
CA ARG A 33 -17.56 4.96 -7.94
C ARG A 33 -16.60 4.51 -6.85
N ASP A 34 -17.03 4.63 -5.62
CA ASP A 34 -16.35 4.12 -4.43
C ASP A 34 -16.94 2.75 -4.05
N ASP A 35 -17.11 1.89 -5.05
CA ASP A 35 -17.61 0.54 -4.87
C ASP A 35 -16.46 -0.45 -4.68
N LEU A 36 -16.72 -1.49 -3.90
CA LEU A 36 -15.87 -2.66 -3.79
C LEU A 36 -16.08 -3.55 -5.03
N GLY A 37 -15.57 -3.07 -6.16
CA GLY A 37 -15.46 -3.92 -7.34
C GLY A 37 -14.27 -4.87 -7.23
N ASP A 38 -14.35 -6.00 -7.91
CA ASP A 38 -13.27 -6.98 -8.06
C ASP A 38 -11.99 -6.39 -8.69
N ARG A 39 -12.07 -5.20 -9.23
CA ARG A 39 -11.02 -4.61 -10.05
C ARG A 39 -10.28 -3.45 -9.43
N MET A 40 -10.88 -2.68 -8.55
CA MET A 40 -10.33 -1.38 -8.18
C MET A 40 -10.34 -1.07 -6.68
N GLY A 41 -11.03 -1.84 -5.84
CA GLY A 41 -11.14 -1.56 -4.42
C GLY A 41 -11.70 -0.17 -4.07
N PRO A 42 -11.81 0.18 -2.81
CA PRO A 42 -12.28 1.50 -2.38
C PRO A 42 -11.25 2.61 -2.71
N ASN A 43 -11.72 3.86 -2.81
CA ASN A 43 -10.85 5.00 -3.07
C ASN A 43 -9.89 5.28 -1.91
N ASN A 44 -10.39 5.29 -0.68
CA ASN A 44 -9.56 5.49 0.50
C ASN A 44 -9.26 4.13 1.14
N ILE A 45 -8.00 3.72 1.11
CA ILE A 45 -7.52 2.50 1.75
C ILE A 45 -6.39 2.87 2.68
N VAL A 46 -6.55 2.55 3.96
CA VAL A 46 -5.48 2.71 4.95
C VAL A 46 -4.36 1.72 4.64
N MET A 47 -3.14 2.22 4.58
CA MET A 47 -1.94 1.43 4.30
C MET A 47 -1.15 1.16 5.57
N THR A 48 -0.76 2.20 6.29
CA THR A 48 0.06 2.10 7.50
C THR A 48 -0.02 3.39 8.32
N TRP A 49 0.58 3.37 9.49
CA TRP A 49 0.88 4.55 10.29
C TRP A 49 2.27 5.09 9.94
N THR A 50 2.48 6.39 10.10
CA THR A 50 3.84 6.93 10.12
C THR A 50 4.60 6.41 11.35
N PRO A 51 5.93 6.30 11.29
CA PRO A 51 6.73 5.71 12.37
C PRO A 51 6.60 6.42 13.73
N ASP A 52 6.28 7.72 13.73
CA ASP A 52 6.02 8.52 14.92
C ASP A 52 4.59 8.32 15.49
N GLY A 53 3.74 7.56 14.77
CA GLY A 53 2.34 7.32 15.17
C GLY A 53 1.45 8.55 15.15
N GLN A 54 1.84 9.62 14.47
CA GLN A 54 1.06 10.86 14.42
C GLN A 54 0.18 10.95 13.17
N ARG A 55 0.57 10.28 12.09
CA ARG A 55 -0.16 10.35 10.82
C ARG A 55 -0.50 8.95 10.28
N ILE A 56 -1.52 8.91 9.45
CA ILE A 56 -1.96 7.72 8.75
C ILE A 56 -1.62 7.89 7.28
N VAL A 57 -0.98 6.87 6.70
CA VAL A 57 -0.79 6.75 5.26
C VAL A 57 -2.00 6.05 4.67
N TYR A 58 -2.59 6.63 3.67
CA TYR A 58 -3.69 6.04 2.93
C TYR A 58 -3.53 6.25 1.43
N ARG A 59 -4.11 5.37 0.64
CA ARG A 59 -4.17 5.50 -0.80
C ARG A 59 -5.49 6.11 -1.23
N ASN A 60 -5.43 7.01 -2.22
CA ASN A 60 -6.60 7.56 -2.88
C ASN A 60 -6.35 7.70 -4.38
N ARG A 61 -7.43 7.61 -5.19
CA ARG A 61 -7.41 7.69 -6.66
C ARG A 61 -7.97 9.00 -7.20
N ILE A 62 -7.97 10.05 -6.40
CA ILE A 62 -8.62 11.31 -6.75
C ILE A 62 -8.04 11.99 -8.00
N SER A 63 -6.77 11.73 -8.31
CA SER A 63 -6.06 12.49 -9.35
C SER A 63 -6.40 12.06 -10.79
N ASP A 64 -6.65 10.78 -11.04
CA ASP A 64 -6.86 10.26 -12.39
C ASP A 64 -7.89 9.13 -12.49
N GLY A 65 -8.41 8.68 -11.35
CA GLY A 65 -9.41 7.61 -11.27
C GLY A 65 -8.87 6.19 -11.48
N PHE A 66 -7.62 6.02 -11.90
CA PHE A 66 -7.02 4.72 -12.19
C PHE A 66 -5.82 4.41 -11.31
N SER A 67 -4.91 5.36 -11.14
CA SER A 67 -3.71 5.19 -10.33
C SER A 67 -3.98 5.59 -8.89
N GLY A 68 -3.44 4.82 -7.95
CA GLY A 68 -3.45 5.18 -6.54
C GLY A 68 -2.27 6.07 -6.20
N LYS A 69 -2.51 7.15 -5.47
CA LYS A 69 -1.46 7.95 -4.82
C LYS A 69 -1.53 7.78 -3.32
N LEU A 70 -0.37 7.82 -2.70
CA LEU A 70 -0.25 7.79 -1.25
C LEU A 70 -0.36 9.20 -0.67
N PHE A 71 -1.15 9.31 0.37
CA PHE A 71 -1.35 10.53 1.14
C PHE A 71 -1.07 10.26 2.61
N THR A 72 -0.71 11.29 3.34
CA THR A 72 -0.72 11.28 4.79
C THR A 72 -1.75 12.24 5.33
N VAL A 73 -2.40 11.89 6.42
CA VAL A 73 -3.30 12.74 7.18
C VAL A 73 -3.00 12.61 8.66
N ASP A 74 -3.12 13.69 9.42
CA ASP A 74 -2.96 13.65 10.88
C ASP A 74 -4.04 12.77 11.51
N LYS A 75 -3.71 12.06 12.57
CA LYS A 75 -4.65 11.19 13.30
C LYS A 75 -5.84 11.94 13.88
N GLU A 76 -5.71 13.24 14.07
CA GLU A 76 -6.80 14.14 14.53
C GLU A 76 -7.54 14.80 13.35
N GLY A 77 -7.14 14.49 12.11
CA GLY A 77 -7.74 15.05 10.90
C GLY A 77 -6.98 16.27 10.36
N GLY A 78 -7.61 17.00 9.44
CA GLY A 78 -7.02 18.15 8.77
C GLY A 78 -6.74 17.90 7.28
N LEU A 79 -5.85 18.69 6.70
CA LEU A 79 -5.51 18.57 5.28
C LEU A 79 -4.56 17.39 5.04
N SER A 80 -4.89 16.59 4.06
CA SER A 80 -4.01 15.51 3.61
C SER A 80 -2.87 16.05 2.75
N GLU A 81 -1.69 15.48 2.93
CA GLU A 81 -0.49 15.78 2.14
C GLU A 81 -0.14 14.60 1.26
N VAL A 82 0.18 14.85 -0.01
CA VAL A 82 0.61 13.80 -0.93
C VAL A 82 2.04 13.37 -0.65
N ILE A 83 2.30 12.06 -0.59
CA ILE A 83 3.66 11.55 -0.67
C ILE A 83 4.11 11.72 -2.13
N PRO A 84 5.29 12.33 -2.40
CA PRO A 84 5.70 12.72 -3.75
C PRO A 84 6.15 11.52 -4.60
N LEU A 85 5.28 10.53 -4.71
CA LEU A 85 5.40 9.37 -5.58
C LEU A 85 4.36 9.45 -6.70
N PRO A 86 4.69 9.04 -7.92
CA PRO A 86 3.74 9.07 -9.03
C PRO A 86 2.53 8.15 -8.78
N GLU A 87 2.78 6.99 -8.19
CA GLU A 87 1.81 5.96 -7.87
C GLU A 87 2.22 5.25 -6.57
N GLY A 88 1.27 4.64 -5.87
CA GLY A 88 1.57 3.87 -4.67
C GLY A 88 0.37 3.05 -4.19
N GLY A 89 0.68 1.88 -3.68
CA GLY A 89 -0.25 0.93 -3.08
C GLY A 89 0.18 0.57 -1.66
N PHE A 90 0.08 -0.72 -1.30
CA PHE A 90 0.52 -1.19 0.01
C PHE A 90 1.96 -0.81 0.30
N CYS A 91 2.22 -0.39 1.51
CA CYS A 91 3.52 0.14 1.90
C CYS A 91 3.86 -0.16 3.36
N SER A 92 5.14 -0.12 3.66
CA SER A 92 5.71 -0.31 5.00
C SER A 92 6.94 0.55 5.19
N TYR A 93 7.02 1.28 6.29
CA TYR A 93 8.23 2.04 6.62
C TYR A 93 9.38 1.14 7.09
N SER A 94 10.59 1.60 6.82
CA SER A 94 11.79 1.03 7.47
C SER A 94 11.72 1.23 8.99
N PRO A 95 12.37 0.38 9.80
CA PRO A 95 12.34 0.49 11.26
C PRO A 95 12.83 1.84 11.81
N ASP A 96 13.72 2.52 11.08
CA ASP A 96 14.20 3.85 11.43
C ASP A 96 13.31 4.99 10.87
N GLY A 97 12.25 4.65 10.16
CA GLY A 97 11.27 5.58 9.59
C GLY A 97 11.74 6.42 8.41
N LYS A 98 12.98 6.18 7.90
CA LYS A 98 13.58 7.02 6.86
C LYS A 98 13.27 6.61 5.44
N GLN A 99 12.78 5.38 5.24
CA GLN A 99 12.47 4.84 3.92
C GLN A 99 11.09 4.20 3.92
N LEU A 100 10.51 4.07 2.74
CA LEU A 100 9.19 3.47 2.53
C LEU A 100 9.29 2.41 1.44
N ALA A 101 9.07 1.15 1.80
CA ALA A 101 8.84 0.08 0.82
C ALA A 101 7.38 0.16 0.35
N TYR A 102 7.14 0.03 -0.96
CA TYR A 102 5.79 0.15 -1.51
C TYR A 102 5.61 -0.59 -2.83
N ASN A 103 4.37 -0.87 -3.16
CA ASN A 103 3.94 -1.30 -4.48
C ASN A 103 3.50 -0.10 -5.34
N ARG A 104 3.77 -0.14 -6.63
CA ARG A 104 3.35 0.91 -7.57
C ARG A 104 1.96 0.67 -8.12
N VAL A 105 1.66 -0.56 -8.48
CA VAL A 105 0.45 -0.92 -9.22
C VAL A 105 -0.68 -1.26 -8.27
N MET A 106 -1.83 -0.74 -8.56
CA MET A 106 -3.06 -0.90 -7.80
C MET A 106 -3.81 -2.17 -8.21
N ARG A 107 -3.28 -3.33 -7.84
CA ARG A 107 -3.88 -4.59 -8.24
C ARG A 107 -4.08 -5.61 -7.14
N GLU A 108 -4.01 -5.17 -5.91
CA GLU A 108 -4.10 -5.98 -4.71
C GLU A 108 -5.43 -6.75 -4.61
N PHE A 109 -6.46 -6.24 -5.28
CA PHE A 109 -7.79 -6.85 -5.30
C PHE A 109 -8.07 -7.68 -6.55
N ARG A 110 -7.05 -7.96 -7.37
CA ARG A 110 -7.20 -8.78 -8.58
C ARG A 110 -6.65 -10.18 -8.36
N THR A 111 -7.41 -11.15 -8.80
CA THR A 111 -7.06 -12.58 -8.79
C THR A 111 -6.18 -12.97 -10.00
N TRP A 112 -5.20 -12.14 -10.35
CA TRP A 112 -4.30 -12.48 -11.42
C TRP A 112 -3.21 -13.42 -10.92
N LYS A 113 -3.23 -14.63 -11.43
CA LYS A 113 -2.14 -15.58 -11.24
C LYS A 113 -1.29 -15.67 -12.51
N TYR A 114 0.01 -15.80 -12.33
CA TYR A 114 0.98 -16.04 -13.41
C TYR A 114 1.03 -14.94 -14.47
N TYR A 115 0.54 -13.77 -14.18
CA TYR A 115 0.65 -12.65 -15.10
C TYR A 115 2.10 -12.15 -15.11
N LYS A 116 2.70 -12.17 -16.32
CA LYS A 116 4.08 -11.73 -16.56
C LYS A 116 4.07 -10.62 -17.59
N GLY A 117 3.76 -9.43 -17.17
CA GLY A 117 3.69 -8.27 -18.06
C GLY A 117 3.97 -6.99 -17.32
N GLY A 118 3.93 -5.86 -18.00
CA GLY A 118 4.24 -4.53 -17.42
C GLY A 118 3.35 -4.06 -16.28
N MET A 119 2.29 -4.83 -15.96
CA MET A 119 1.42 -4.58 -14.82
C MET A 119 1.67 -5.58 -13.66
N ALA A 120 2.63 -6.50 -13.78
CA ALA A 120 3.14 -7.24 -12.63
C ALA A 120 3.85 -6.23 -11.72
N ASP A 121 3.58 -6.33 -10.42
CA ASP A 121 4.13 -5.39 -9.47
C ASP A 121 5.47 -5.85 -8.91
N ASP A 122 6.28 -4.89 -8.55
CA ASP A 122 7.55 -5.05 -7.85
C ASP A 122 7.47 -4.32 -6.50
N ILE A 123 8.40 -4.66 -5.62
CA ILE A 123 8.65 -3.89 -4.41
C ILE A 123 9.66 -2.79 -4.72
N TRP A 124 9.25 -1.57 -4.42
CA TRP A 124 10.03 -0.36 -4.59
C TRP A 124 10.37 0.24 -3.23
N VAL A 125 11.52 0.87 -3.10
CA VAL A 125 11.93 1.59 -1.89
C VAL A 125 12.12 3.06 -2.22
N TYR A 126 11.36 3.92 -1.56
CA TYR A 126 11.46 5.36 -1.62
C TYR A 126 12.28 5.89 -0.45
N ASN A 127 13.25 6.74 -0.73
CA ASN A 127 14.02 7.49 0.26
C ASN A 127 13.71 8.98 0.12
N PRO A 128 12.90 9.58 1.02
CA PRO A 128 12.57 10.99 0.95
C PRO A 128 13.75 11.93 1.18
N GLY A 129 14.80 11.49 1.91
CA GLY A 129 15.97 12.30 2.23
C GLY A 129 16.79 12.69 1.00
N ASN A 130 17.00 11.75 0.09
CA ASN A 130 17.71 11.99 -1.18
C ASN A 130 16.79 11.97 -2.42
N LYS A 131 15.48 11.80 -2.21
CA LYS A 131 14.45 11.75 -3.26
C LYS A 131 14.70 10.66 -4.32
N THR A 132 15.19 9.50 -3.90
CA THR A 132 15.44 8.36 -4.78
C THR A 132 14.38 7.30 -4.63
N VAL A 133 14.17 6.54 -5.72
CA VAL A 133 13.30 5.36 -5.78
C VAL A 133 14.11 4.22 -6.39
N GLU A 134 14.15 3.08 -5.71
CA GLU A 134 14.87 1.86 -6.14
C GLU A 134 13.87 0.72 -6.30
N ASN A 135 13.91 0.00 -7.43
CA ASN A 135 13.21 -1.28 -7.58
C ASN A 135 14.10 -2.38 -6.96
N VAL A 136 13.64 -3.00 -5.87
CA VAL A 136 14.45 -3.96 -5.11
C VAL A 136 14.19 -5.41 -5.47
N THR A 137 13.07 -5.73 -6.12
CA THR A 137 12.78 -7.09 -6.56
C THR A 137 13.03 -7.33 -8.04
N ASN A 138 12.71 -6.38 -8.91
CA ASN A 138 13.02 -6.32 -10.34
C ASN A 138 12.98 -7.68 -11.05
N ASN A 139 11.82 -8.32 -11.08
CA ASN A 139 11.63 -9.60 -11.76
C ASN A 139 10.29 -9.64 -12.50
N VAL A 140 10.02 -10.74 -13.22
CA VAL A 140 8.81 -10.89 -14.04
C VAL A 140 7.60 -11.40 -13.24
N ALA A 141 7.76 -11.74 -11.97
CA ALA A 141 6.70 -12.23 -11.11
C ALA A 141 5.94 -11.08 -10.46
N GLN A 142 4.81 -11.40 -9.86
CA GLN A 142 4.04 -10.48 -9.03
C GLN A 142 4.65 -10.46 -7.64
N ASP A 143 5.22 -9.33 -7.23
CA ASP A 143 5.75 -9.10 -5.88
C ASP A 143 4.93 -8.02 -5.18
N ILE A 144 4.23 -8.39 -4.10
CA ILE A 144 3.22 -7.53 -3.45
C ILE A 144 3.28 -7.58 -1.93
N PHE A 145 2.60 -6.64 -1.28
CA PHE A 145 2.44 -6.55 0.17
C PHE A 145 3.75 -6.46 0.94
N PRO A 146 4.55 -5.40 0.75
CA PRO A 146 5.79 -5.23 1.47
C PRO A 146 5.57 -5.06 2.97
N MET A 147 6.34 -5.77 3.78
CA MET A 147 6.39 -5.69 5.23
C MET A 147 7.85 -5.56 5.66
N TRP A 148 8.25 -4.38 6.12
CA TRP A 148 9.65 -4.12 6.50
C TRP A 148 9.88 -4.42 7.97
N ILE A 149 10.73 -5.40 8.27
CA ILE A 149 11.07 -5.86 9.63
C ILE A 149 12.58 -5.97 9.75
N GLY A 150 13.19 -5.19 10.62
CA GLY A 150 14.65 -5.18 10.77
C GLY A 150 15.36 -4.80 9.47
N ASP A 151 16.27 -5.64 9.01
CA ASP A 151 17.02 -5.44 7.78
C ASP A 151 16.32 -6.09 6.55
N GLU A 152 15.14 -6.65 6.72
CA GLU A 152 14.46 -7.43 5.69
C GLU A 152 13.09 -6.85 5.31
N ILE A 153 12.81 -6.86 4.01
CA ILE A 153 11.49 -6.57 3.46
C ILE A 153 10.87 -7.90 3.04
N PHE A 154 9.86 -8.33 3.79
CA PHE A 154 9.04 -9.49 3.45
C PHE A 154 7.98 -9.09 2.44
N PHE A 155 7.66 -9.98 1.51
CA PHE A 155 6.63 -9.75 0.49
C PHE A 155 6.09 -11.07 -0.05
N LEU A 156 4.93 -11.02 -0.69
CA LEU A 156 4.35 -12.16 -1.40
C LEU A 156 4.84 -12.18 -2.85
N SER A 157 5.19 -13.37 -3.35
CA SER A 157 5.63 -13.56 -4.74
C SER A 157 5.11 -14.86 -5.34
N ASP A 158 4.66 -14.81 -6.59
CA ASP A 158 4.24 -15.98 -7.38
C ASP A 158 5.35 -16.51 -8.31
N ARG A 159 6.62 -16.14 -8.04
CA ARG A 159 7.77 -16.54 -8.88
C ARG A 159 7.95 -18.04 -9.04
N ASP A 160 7.49 -18.82 -8.06
CA ASP A 160 7.50 -20.29 -8.05
C ASP A 160 6.12 -20.88 -8.38
N ARG A 161 5.22 -20.11 -9.01
CA ARG A 161 3.83 -20.41 -9.36
C ARG A 161 2.83 -20.35 -8.21
N ILE A 162 3.19 -20.76 -7.02
CA ILE A 162 2.37 -20.62 -5.81
C ILE A 162 2.85 -19.39 -5.06
N MET A 163 1.92 -18.54 -4.64
CA MET A 163 2.23 -17.36 -3.85
C MET A 163 2.87 -17.78 -2.54
N ASN A 164 4.09 -17.36 -2.31
CA ASN A 164 4.85 -17.65 -1.09
C ASN A 164 5.44 -16.35 -0.54
N ILE A 165 5.82 -16.37 0.73
CA ILE A 165 6.56 -15.27 1.35
C ILE A 165 8.03 -15.37 0.97
N PHE A 166 8.57 -14.25 0.52
CA PHE A 166 9.99 -14.03 0.27
C PHE A 166 10.49 -12.89 1.16
N ALA A 167 11.77 -12.85 1.42
CA ALA A 167 12.44 -11.77 2.15
C ALA A 167 13.61 -11.23 1.32
N TYR A 168 13.62 -9.92 1.13
CA TYR A 168 14.73 -9.18 0.54
C TYR A 168 15.54 -8.52 1.64
N ASN A 169 16.82 -8.87 1.77
CA ASN A 169 17.72 -8.26 2.74
C ASN A 169 18.31 -6.96 2.18
N THR A 170 18.05 -5.85 2.85
CA THR A 170 18.43 -4.51 2.39
C THR A 170 19.94 -4.25 2.41
N LYS A 171 20.69 -5.01 3.23
CA LYS A 171 22.16 -4.90 3.32
C LYS A 171 22.89 -5.78 2.31
N THR A 172 22.48 -7.06 2.21
CA THR A 172 23.13 -8.00 1.29
C THR A 172 22.58 -7.95 -0.12
N LYS A 173 21.41 -7.29 -0.31
CA LYS A 173 20.68 -7.22 -1.59
C LYS A 173 20.26 -8.59 -2.14
N GLN A 174 20.10 -9.57 -1.25
CA GLN A 174 19.69 -10.92 -1.63
C GLN A 174 18.24 -11.17 -1.26
N THR A 175 17.56 -11.94 -2.12
CA THR A 175 16.20 -12.41 -1.87
C THR A 175 16.21 -13.89 -1.57
N VAL A 176 15.53 -14.29 -0.49
CA VAL A 176 15.39 -15.69 -0.09
C VAL A 176 13.91 -16.05 0.04
N LYS A 177 13.57 -17.31 -0.23
CA LYS A 177 12.23 -17.85 -0.02
C LYS A 177 12.09 -18.20 1.47
N VAL A 178 11.00 -17.75 2.09
CA VAL A 178 10.72 -17.95 3.52
C VAL A 178 9.73 -19.10 3.74
N THR A 179 8.67 -19.19 2.93
CA THR A 179 7.68 -20.27 3.01
C THR A 179 7.75 -21.18 1.79
N ASN A 180 7.27 -22.40 1.90
CA ASN A 180 7.31 -23.36 0.81
C ASN A 180 5.95 -24.07 0.65
N PHE A 181 4.89 -23.31 0.41
CA PHE A 181 3.60 -23.85 0.05
C PHE A 181 3.63 -24.34 -1.41
N THR A 182 3.01 -25.48 -1.69
CA THR A 182 3.04 -26.13 -3.01
C THR A 182 1.67 -26.35 -3.63
N GLU A 183 0.60 -26.19 -2.84
CA GLU A 183 -0.77 -26.44 -3.29
C GLU A 183 -1.63 -25.17 -3.29
N TYR A 184 -1.51 -24.35 -2.24
CA TYR A 184 -2.31 -23.14 -2.04
C TYR A 184 -1.41 -21.91 -1.87
N ASP A 185 -1.93 -20.78 -2.29
CA ASP A 185 -1.30 -19.48 -2.03
C ASP A 185 -1.38 -19.13 -0.54
N VAL A 186 -0.38 -18.41 -0.05
CA VAL A 186 -0.37 -17.85 1.31
C VAL A 186 -1.39 -16.72 1.42
#